data_fbba725d0484774f6bbd50195061bbe3
#
_entry.id   fbba725d0484774f6bbd50195061bbe3
#
_cell.length_a   1.000
_cell.length_b   1.000
_cell.length_c   1.000
_cell.angle_alpha   90.00
_cell.angle_beta   90.00
_cell.angle_gamma   90.00
#
_symmetry.space_group_name_H-M   'P 1'
#
loop_
_entity.id
_entity.type
_entity.pdbx_description
1 polymer ?
#
loop_
_entity_poly.entity_id
_entity_poly.type
_entity_poly.pdbx_seq_one_letter_code
_entity_poly.pdbx_strand_id
1 'polypeptide(L)'
;MTKCPFWILAAGLCLLLSACSPAATPLPSALPSVSVTSTLPLPPTDTAIPPTETPAPTSAPVAANGFPDATSYTWAPVADGLIRPVGIQNAGDGSGRLFILEQAGRILIYDNGRVSPTPFLNIIDEVGSSGNEQGLLGLAFHPRYAENGLFFINYTDRNGNTVIARFHVSDDPNVADPASETPLLNVDQPFPNHNGGMLAFGPDGFLYAGLGDGGSGGDPFGNGQNTKTLLGKILRLDVDKGNPYAIPADNPFGSEVWAYGLRNPWRFSFDRATGDLWIGDVGQNAWEEIDFLPAGSPGGANFGWNLIEGSHPYNGEVQPDLILPAAEYSHEEGGCSVTGGYVYRGAALPEWQGIYLYGDYCSGKVWGLIHSTGGWQSQVQFETGFSISSFGEDEAGEVYIANLQGSIYRLERK
;
A
#
# COMPACT_ATOMS: atom_id res chain seq x y z
N MET A 1 -49.05 18.94 39.73
CA MET A 1 -49.76 17.98 40.60
C MET A 1 -49.06 16.65 40.45
N THR A 2 -48.42 16.32 41.52
CA THR A 2 -48.29 15.05 42.28
C THR A 2 -47.49 13.95 41.58
N LYS A 3 -46.24 13.75 41.95
CA LYS A 3 -45.66 12.88 43.02
C LYS A 3 -45.95 11.38 42.77
N CYS A 4 -45.09 10.39 42.87
CA CYS A 4 -43.86 10.12 43.58
C CYS A 4 -43.46 8.64 43.34
N PRO A 5 -42.43 8.11 43.95
CA PRO A 5 -41.54 7.11 43.38
C PRO A 5 -41.73 5.70 43.98
N PHE A 6 -41.03 4.69 43.40
CA PHE A 6 -40.86 3.38 44.11
C PHE A 6 -39.39 2.93 44.05
N TRP A 7 -38.84 2.83 45.24
CA TRP A 7 -37.61 2.12 45.56
C TRP A 7 -37.93 0.63 45.80
N ILE A 8 -37.11 -0.26 45.27
CA ILE A 8 -37.00 -1.63 45.79
C ILE A 8 -35.53 -1.96 45.99
N LEU A 9 -35.13 -2.10 47.23
CA LEU A 9 -33.93 -2.82 47.67
C LEU A 9 -34.13 -4.33 47.45
N ALA A 10 -33.08 -5.03 47.04
CA ALA A 10 -32.95 -6.44 47.30
C ALA A 10 -31.50 -6.76 47.64
N ALA A 11 -31.39 -7.43 48.77
CA ALA A 11 -30.21 -7.71 49.55
C ALA A 11 -29.32 -8.82 48.93
N GLY A 12 -28.06 -8.82 49.36
CA GLY A 12 -27.01 -9.73 48.94
C GLY A 12 -27.17 -11.17 49.45
N LEU A 13 -26.45 -12.05 48.77
CA LEU A 13 -26.10 -13.38 49.29
C LEU A 13 -24.65 -13.69 48.87
N CYS A 14 -23.75 -13.60 49.86
CA CYS A 14 -22.40 -14.15 49.78
C CYS A 14 -22.45 -15.67 49.90
N LEU A 15 -21.95 -16.39 48.92
CA LEU A 15 -21.63 -17.80 49.01
C LEU A 15 -20.11 -17.96 48.97
N LEU A 16 -19.55 -18.33 50.10
CA LEU A 16 -18.17 -18.81 50.27
C LEU A 16 -18.09 -20.25 49.73
N LEU A 17 -17.26 -20.47 48.73
CA LEU A 17 -16.86 -21.79 48.28
C LEU A 17 -15.39 -22.03 48.65
N SER A 18 -15.19 -23.01 49.52
CA SER A 18 -13.94 -23.52 50.05
C SER A 18 -13.12 -24.20 48.94
N ALA A 19 -11.84 -23.88 48.89
CA ALA A 19 -10.85 -24.55 48.06
C ALA A 19 -10.50 -25.94 48.64
N CYS A 20 -10.62 -27.01 47.85
CA CYS A 20 -9.97 -28.27 48.09
C CYS A 20 -8.84 -28.43 47.05
N SER A 21 -7.59 -28.46 47.52
CA SER A 21 -6.42 -28.88 46.74
C SER A 21 -6.36 -30.42 46.68
N PRO A 22 -6.10 -31.03 45.52
CA PRO A 22 -5.69 -32.43 45.45
C PRO A 22 -4.17 -32.60 45.60
N ALA A 23 -3.80 -33.64 46.35
CA ALA A 23 -2.47 -34.03 46.73
C ALA A 23 -1.66 -34.53 45.50
N ALA A 24 -0.34 -34.25 45.50
CA ALA A 24 0.62 -34.70 44.54
C ALA A 24 0.90 -36.20 44.67
N THR A 25 0.86 -36.94 43.56
CA THR A 25 1.31 -38.32 43.44
C THR A 25 2.77 -38.34 43.02
N PRO A 26 3.63 -39.24 43.56
CA PRO A 26 5.06 -39.31 43.18
C PRO A 26 5.29 -40.02 41.82
N LEU A 27 6.29 -39.54 41.07
CA LEU A 27 6.77 -40.11 39.83
C LEU A 27 7.48 -41.48 40.10
N PRO A 28 7.34 -42.47 39.20
CA PRO A 28 8.13 -43.69 39.24
C PRO A 28 9.56 -43.49 38.69
N SER A 29 10.45 -44.24 39.29
CA SER A 29 11.90 -44.30 39.10
C SER A 29 12.35 -44.69 37.68
N ALA A 30 13.48 -44.14 37.26
CA ALA A 30 14.11 -44.35 35.96
C ALA A 30 14.54 -45.80 35.71
N LEU A 31 14.31 -46.31 34.48
CA LEU A 31 14.86 -47.54 33.94
C LEU A 31 16.25 -47.28 33.32
N PRO A 32 17.15 -48.28 33.29
CA PRO A 32 18.51 -48.11 32.81
C PRO A 32 18.61 -47.99 31.28
N SER A 33 19.47 -47.09 30.82
CA SER A 33 19.79 -46.88 29.40
C SER A 33 20.63 -48.00 28.85
N VAL A 34 20.17 -48.67 27.81
CA VAL A 34 20.95 -49.60 26.98
C VAL A 34 21.54 -48.81 25.81
N SER A 35 22.88 -48.66 25.78
CA SER A 35 23.59 -48.12 24.63
C SER A 35 23.66 -49.15 23.51
N VAL A 36 22.95 -48.91 22.43
CA VAL A 36 23.11 -49.63 21.17
C VAL A 36 23.93 -48.78 20.22
N THR A 37 25.18 -49.18 19.98
CA THR A 37 26.06 -48.59 18.98
C THR A 37 25.63 -49.10 17.60
N SER A 38 24.87 -48.32 16.87
CA SER A 38 24.52 -48.58 15.46
C SER A 38 25.47 -47.78 14.55
N THR A 39 26.37 -48.46 13.87
CA THR A 39 27.17 -47.92 12.77
C THR A 39 26.32 -47.91 11.49
N LEU A 40 25.77 -46.77 11.14
CA LEU A 40 25.18 -46.53 9.81
C LEU A 40 26.28 -46.10 8.85
N PRO A 41 26.28 -46.57 7.58
CA PRO A 41 27.20 -46.07 6.55
C PRO A 41 26.86 -44.62 6.19
N LEU A 42 27.90 -43.81 6.00
CA LEU A 42 27.82 -42.44 5.54
C LEU A 42 27.13 -42.38 4.16
N PRO A 43 26.20 -41.45 3.95
CA PRO A 43 25.65 -41.18 2.61
C PRO A 43 26.73 -40.61 1.69
N PRO A 44 26.60 -40.79 0.36
CA PRO A 44 27.57 -40.28 -0.59
C PRO A 44 27.60 -38.75 -0.51
N THR A 45 28.81 -38.21 -0.58
CA THR A 45 29.07 -36.77 -0.58
C THR A 45 28.42 -36.13 -1.84
N ASP A 46 27.34 -35.39 -1.68
CA ASP A 46 26.82 -34.54 -2.74
C ASP A 46 27.90 -33.52 -3.11
N THR A 47 28.33 -33.57 -4.36
CA THR A 47 29.22 -32.58 -4.95
C THR A 47 28.40 -31.27 -5.05
N ALA A 48 28.72 -30.29 -4.21
CA ALA A 48 28.10 -28.98 -4.26
C ALA A 48 28.27 -28.39 -5.68
N ILE A 49 27.15 -28.14 -6.32
CA ILE A 49 27.11 -27.32 -7.55
C ILE A 49 27.56 -25.90 -7.12
N PRO A 50 28.59 -25.32 -7.78
CA PRO A 50 28.98 -23.94 -7.47
C PRO A 50 27.76 -23.02 -7.59
N PRO A 51 27.55 -22.05 -6.68
CA PRO A 51 26.48 -21.10 -6.83
C PRO A 51 26.67 -20.37 -8.16
N THR A 52 25.61 -20.38 -8.98
CA THR A 52 25.52 -19.54 -10.18
C THR A 52 25.66 -18.10 -9.70
N GLU A 53 26.72 -17.42 -10.12
CA GLU A 53 26.90 -16.00 -9.81
C GLU A 53 25.66 -15.26 -10.35
N THR A 54 24.87 -14.72 -9.44
CA THR A 54 23.84 -13.74 -9.77
C THR A 54 24.58 -12.56 -10.43
N PRO A 55 24.21 -12.14 -11.65
CA PRO A 55 24.85 -10.99 -12.28
C PRO A 55 24.74 -9.80 -11.30
N ALA A 56 25.88 -9.15 -11.05
CA ALA A 56 25.93 -7.94 -10.23
C ALA A 56 24.91 -6.93 -10.81
N PRO A 57 24.13 -6.24 -9.94
CA PRO A 57 23.18 -5.26 -10.42
C PRO A 57 23.91 -4.26 -11.30
N THR A 58 23.48 -4.18 -12.56
CA THR A 58 23.92 -3.15 -13.49
C THR A 58 23.63 -1.82 -12.80
N SER A 59 24.65 -0.97 -12.65
CA SER A 59 24.51 0.34 -12.00
C SER A 59 23.25 1.01 -12.54
N ALA A 60 22.34 1.41 -11.62
CA ALA A 60 21.12 2.12 -11.96
C ALA A 60 21.47 3.28 -12.90
N PRO A 61 20.69 3.52 -13.97
CA PRO A 61 20.94 4.66 -14.85
C PRO A 61 21.00 5.94 -14.00
N VAL A 62 22.07 6.70 -14.16
CA VAL A 62 22.24 8.00 -13.48
C VAL A 62 21.03 8.85 -13.85
N ALA A 63 20.35 9.42 -12.85
CA ALA A 63 19.25 10.34 -13.04
C ALA A 63 19.64 11.42 -14.06
N ALA A 64 18.73 11.74 -14.97
CA ALA A 64 18.92 12.77 -15.98
C ALA A 64 19.40 14.07 -15.33
N ASN A 65 20.34 14.77 -15.96
CA ASN A 65 20.84 16.06 -15.48
C ASN A 65 19.81 17.21 -15.63
N GLY A 66 18.50 16.91 -15.54
CA GLY A 66 17.38 17.83 -15.68
C GLY A 66 16.14 17.17 -16.28
N PHE A 67 15.10 17.96 -16.47
CA PHE A 67 13.85 17.50 -17.07
C PHE A 67 13.92 17.57 -18.61
N PRO A 68 13.32 16.60 -19.33
CA PRO A 68 13.16 16.69 -20.78
C PRO A 68 12.19 17.82 -21.16
N ASP A 69 12.22 18.27 -22.43
CA ASP A 69 11.24 19.21 -22.94
C ASP A 69 9.86 18.55 -23.04
N ALA A 70 9.02 18.77 -22.04
CA ALA A 70 7.68 18.17 -21.92
C ALA A 70 6.76 18.47 -23.12
N THR A 71 7.03 19.53 -23.90
CA THR A 71 6.25 19.86 -25.09
C THR A 71 6.37 18.81 -26.20
N SER A 72 7.40 17.98 -26.15
CA SER A 72 7.64 16.86 -27.09
C SER A 72 6.85 15.59 -26.73
N TYR A 73 6.12 15.58 -25.61
CA TYR A 73 5.44 14.41 -25.07
C TYR A 73 3.95 14.71 -24.81
N THR A 74 3.17 13.66 -24.66
CA THR A 74 1.75 13.74 -24.37
C THR A 74 1.28 12.54 -23.56
N TRP A 75 0.18 12.70 -22.85
CA TRP A 75 -0.60 11.60 -22.29
C TRP A 75 -1.56 11.09 -23.35
N ALA A 76 -1.20 10.02 -24.03
CA ALA A 76 -1.99 9.42 -25.11
C ALA A 76 -3.09 8.52 -24.51
N PRO A 77 -4.35 8.58 -25.03
CA PRO A 77 -5.43 7.74 -24.55
C PRO A 77 -5.18 6.26 -24.85
N VAL A 78 -5.42 5.40 -23.86
CA VAL A 78 -5.21 3.94 -23.92
C VAL A 78 -6.53 3.19 -23.81
N ALA A 79 -7.36 3.59 -22.85
CA ALA A 79 -8.68 3.00 -22.60
C ALA A 79 -9.68 4.07 -22.18
N ASP A 80 -10.95 3.86 -22.52
CA ASP A 80 -12.08 4.69 -22.11
C ASP A 80 -13.30 3.85 -21.71
N GLY A 81 -14.39 4.51 -21.33
CA GLY A 81 -15.64 3.85 -20.92
C GLY A 81 -15.57 3.14 -19.56
N LEU A 82 -14.56 3.45 -18.75
CA LEU A 82 -14.41 2.93 -17.39
C LEU A 82 -15.30 3.70 -16.40
N ILE A 83 -15.59 3.11 -15.26
CA ILE A 83 -16.40 3.74 -14.21
C ILE A 83 -15.54 4.06 -13.00
N ARG A 84 -15.15 5.34 -12.83
CA ARG A 84 -14.33 5.82 -11.72
C ARG A 84 -13.09 4.94 -11.50
N PRO A 85 -12.18 4.85 -12.48
CA PRO A 85 -10.94 4.08 -12.31
C PRO A 85 -10.07 4.74 -11.24
N VAL A 86 -9.58 3.95 -10.28
CA VAL A 86 -8.78 4.41 -9.14
C VAL A 86 -7.47 3.64 -8.96
N GLY A 87 -7.12 2.75 -9.88
CA GLY A 87 -5.86 2.01 -9.84
C GLY A 87 -5.53 1.35 -11.16
N ILE A 88 -4.25 1.20 -11.44
CA ILE A 88 -3.69 0.50 -12.60
C ILE A 88 -2.53 -0.34 -12.07
N GLN A 89 -2.57 -1.65 -12.30
CA GLN A 89 -1.54 -2.57 -11.86
C GLN A 89 -1.18 -3.56 -12.97
N ASN A 90 0.03 -4.08 -12.97
CA ASN A 90 0.44 -5.23 -13.75
C ASN A 90 0.67 -6.44 -12.82
N ALA A 91 0.58 -7.64 -13.37
CA ALA A 91 0.75 -8.86 -12.57
C ALA A 91 2.21 -9.33 -12.47
N GLY A 92 3.12 -8.79 -13.27
CA GLY A 92 4.51 -9.24 -13.35
C GLY A 92 4.66 -10.69 -13.85
N ASP A 93 3.65 -11.21 -14.56
CA ASP A 93 3.57 -12.61 -15.01
C ASP A 93 4.03 -12.80 -16.47
N GLY A 94 4.52 -11.75 -17.10
CA GLY A 94 4.97 -11.74 -18.50
C GLY A 94 3.82 -11.65 -19.50
N SER A 95 2.58 -11.46 -19.07
CA SER A 95 1.42 -11.36 -19.96
C SER A 95 1.25 -9.98 -20.61
N GLY A 96 1.81 -8.95 -19.99
CA GLY A 96 1.65 -7.55 -20.40
C GLY A 96 0.26 -6.97 -20.14
N ARG A 97 -0.62 -7.69 -19.42
CA ARG A 97 -1.97 -7.24 -19.05
C ARG A 97 -1.89 -6.12 -18.01
N LEU A 98 -2.78 -5.12 -18.17
CA LEU A 98 -3.05 -4.14 -17.11
C LEU A 98 -4.37 -4.47 -16.42
N PHE A 99 -4.37 -4.35 -15.10
CA PHE A 99 -5.53 -4.56 -14.25
C PHE A 99 -5.99 -3.20 -13.72
N ILE A 100 -7.21 -2.81 -14.10
CA ILE A 100 -7.78 -1.50 -13.82
C ILE A 100 -8.83 -1.66 -12.72
N LEU A 101 -8.64 -0.95 -11.61
CA LEU A 101 -9.57 -0.94 -10.49
C LEU A 101 -10.65 0.09 -10.73
N GLU A 102 -11.92 -0.33 -10.75
CA GLU A 102 -13.06 0.55 -10.64
C GLU A 102 -13.52 0.63 -9.18
N GLN A 103 -13.66 1.84 -8.69
CA GLN A 103 -13.90 2.13 -7.27
C GLN A 103 -15.06 1.35 -6.66
N ALA A 104 -16.09 1.05 -7.44
CA ALA A 104 -17.29 0.34 -6.97
C ALA A 104 -17.07 -1.16 -6.66
N GLY A 105 -15.90 -1.74 -6.98
CA GLY A 105 -15.59 -3.14 -6.65
C GLY A 105 -15.37 -4.05 -7.85
N ARG A 106 -14.94 -3.53 -9.00
CA ARG A 106 -14.53 -4.35 -10.15
C ARG A 106 -13.04 -4.17 -10.46
N ILE A 107 -12.42 -5.24 -10.89
CA ILE A 107 -11.09 -5.21 -11.54
C ILE A 107 -11.29 -5.64 -12.97
N LEU A 108 -10.92 -4.78 -13.92
CA LEU A 108 -11.00 -5.03 -15.36
C LEU A 108 -9.61 -5.33 -15.92
N ILE A 109 -9.54 -6.14 -16.97
CA ILE A 109 -8.29 -6.38 -17.71
C ILE A 109 -8.28 -5.52 -18.97
N TYR A 110 -7.21 -4.75 -19.16
CA TYR A 110 -6.85 -4.19 -20.46
C TYR A 110 -5.73 -5.02 -21.06
N ASP A 111 -5.98 -5.53 -22.26
CA ASP A 111 -5.03 -6.35 -23.03
C ASP A 111 -5.21 -6.12 -24.52
N ASN A 112 -4.09 -6.07 -25.25
CA ASN A 112 -4.07 -5.92 -26.70
C ASN A 112 -4.98 -4.80 -27.25
N GLY A 113 -4.98 -3.64 -26.62
CA GLY A 113 -5.68 -2.45 -27.08
C GLY A 113 -7.16 -2.39 -26.70
N ARG A 114 -7.64 -3.24 -25.79
CA ARG A 114 -9.04 -3.25 -25.37
C ARG A 114 -9.24 -3.68 -23.92
N VAL A 115 -10.30 -3.16 -23.31
CA VAL A 115 -10.79 -3.61 -22.00
C VAL A 115 -11.64 -4.87 -22.19
N SER A 116 -11.37 -5.91 -21.38
CA SER A 116 -12.18 -7.12 -21.37
C SER A 116 -13.62 -6.83 -20.93
N PRO A 117 -14.64 -7.37 -21.60
CA PRO A 117 -16.04 -7.20 -21.19
C PRO A 117 -16.36 -7.96 -19.89
N THR A 118 -15.58 -9.00 -19.57
CA THR A 118 -15.70 -9.77 -18.33
C THR A 118 -14.71 -9.24 -17.32
N PRO A 119 -15.14 -8.82 -16.12
CA PRO A 119 -14.23 -8.41 -15.06
C PRO A 119 -13.31 -9.57 -14.63
N PHE A 120 -12.05 -9.26 -14.28
CA PHE A 120 -11.18 -10.20 -13.59
C PHE A 120 -11.72 -10.54 -12.20
N LEU A 121 -12.17 -9.54 -11.45
CA LEU A 121 -12.84 -9.70 -10.17
C LEU A 121 -14.07 -8.79 -10.12
N ASN A 122 -15.17 -9.27 -9.55
CA ASN A 122 -16.37 -8.48 -9.28
C ASN A 122 -16.88 -8.78 -7.88
N ILE A 123 -16.70 -7.80 -6.98
CA ILE A 123 -17.13 -7.81 -5.58
C ILE A 123 -17.99 -6.59 -5.23
N ILE A 124 -18.72 -6.05 -6.20
CA ILE A 124 -19.57 -4.86 -5.99
C ILE A 124 -20.53 -5.05 -4.81
N ASP A 125 -21.02 -6.28 -4.59
CA ASP A 125 -21.96 -6.57 -3.50
C ASP A 125 -21.32 -6.54 -2.10
N GLU A 126 -20.00 -6.55 -2.01
CA GLU A 126 -19.23 -6.52 -0.75
C GLU A 126 -18.68 -5.14 -0.45
N VAL A 127 -18.39 -4.37 -1.50
CA VAL A 127 -17.75 -3.06 -1.41
C VAL A 127 -18.74 -1.96 -1.05
N GLY A 128 -18.41 -1.19 0.01
CA GLY A 128 -19.03 0.09 0.33
C GLY A 128 -18.30 1.22 -0.42
N SER A 129 -18.99 1.90 -1.33
CA SER A 129 -18.41 3.00 -2.13
C SER A 129 -19.30 4.25 -2.11
N SER A 130 -20.00 4.49 -1.01
CA SER A 130 -20.89 5.65 -0.85
C SER A 130 -20.12 6.94 -0.55
N GLY A 131 -18.98 6.86 0.10
CA GLY A 131 -18.05 7.96 0.33
C GLY A 131 -17.15 8.19 -0.88
N ASN A 132 -16.61 9.40 -1.01
CA ASN A 132 -15.77 9.74 -2.17
C ASN A 132 -14.45 8.95 -2.20
N GLU A 133 -13.92 8.60 -1.03
CA GLU A 133 -12.67 7.83 -0.89
C GLU A 133 -12.90 6.34 -0.57
N GLN A 134 -14.14 5.94 -0.29
CA GLN A 134 -14.50 4.54 -0.05
C GLN A 134 -14.61 3.76 -1.36
N GLY A 135 -14.28 2.46 -1.32
CA GLY A 135 -14.37 1.61 -2.51
C GLY A 135 -13.34 0.50 -2.52
N LEU A 136 -13.14 -0.09 -3.70
CA LEU A 136 -11.99 -0.95 -4.01
C LEU A 136 -10.80 -0.04 -4.33
N LEU A 137 -9.81 0.03 -3.45
CA LEU A 137 -8.79 1.07 -3.44
C LEU A 137 -7.39 0.58 -3.77
N GLY A 138 -7.08 -0.70 -3.55
CA GLY A 138 -5.77 -1.28 -3.76
C GLY A 138 -5.80 -2.67 -4.36
N LEU A 139 -4.77 -2.97 -5.14
CA LEU A 139 -4.48 -4.30 -5.71
C LEU A 139 -2.96 -4.48 -5.73
N ALA A 140 -2.50 -5.63 -5.28
CA ALA A 140 -1.12 -6.06 -5.45
C ALA A 140 -1.08 -7.54 -5.81
N PHE A 141 -0.36 -7.88 -6.87
CA PHE A 141 -0.10 -9.27 -7.22
C PHE A 141 1.11 -9.77 -6.42
N HIS A 142 1.02 -11.02 -5.97
CA HIS A 142 2.14 -11.65 -5.29
C HIS A 142 3.39 -11.68 -6.20
N PRO A 143 4.62 -11.48 -5.72
CA PRO A 143 5.83 -11.52 -6.57
C PRO A 143 6.01 -12.81 -7.36
N ARG A 144 5.39 -13.91 -6.90
CA ARG A 144 5.33 -15.20 -7.61
C ARG A 144 3.94 -15.50 -8.14
N TYR A 145 3.20 -14.48 -8.57
CA TYR A 145 1.82 -14.66 -9.07
C TYR A 145 1.73 -15.67 -10.21
N ALA A 146 2.67 -15.66 -11.14
CA ALA A 146 2.73 -16.63 -12.24
C ALA A 146 2.78 -18.10 -11.76
N GLU A 147 3.25 -18.35 -10.53
CA GLU A 147 3.37 -19.68 -9.94
C GLU A 147 2.21 -20.03 -9.00
N ASN A 148 1.77 -19.05 -8.20
CA ASN A 148 0.84 -19.29 -7.09
C ASN A 148 -0.55 -18.68 -7.27
N GLY A 149 -0.76 -17.84 -8.29
CA GLY A 149 -2.06 -17.22 -8.58
C GLY A 149 -2.61 -16.29 -7.51
N LEU A 150 -1.80 -15.90 -6.51
CA LEU A 150 -2.24 -15.09 -5.37
C LEU A 150 -2.17 -13.59 -5.69
N PHE A 151 -3.21 -12.89 -5.28
CA PHE A 151 -3.24 -11.43 -5.28
C PHE A 151 -3.98 -10.90 -4.04
N PHE A 152 -3.79 -9.61 -3.76
CA PHE A 152 -4.29 -8.96 -2.57
C PHE A 152 -5.05 -7.69 -2.96
N ILE A 153 -6.15 -7.44 -2.29
CA ILE A 153 -6.91 -6.21 -2.47
C ILE A 153 -7.12 -5.49 -1.14
N ASN A 154 -7.32 -4.19 -1.24
CA ASN A 154 -7.80 -3.34 -0.16
C ASN A 154 -9.12 -2.72 -0.60
N TYR A 155 -10.14 -2.87 0.20
CA TYR A 155 -11.44 -2.28 -0.06
C TYR A 155 -12.11 -1.83 1.25
N THR A 156 -13.11 -0.95 1.15
CA THR A 156 -14.01 -0.67 2.27
C THR A 156 -15.23 -1.56 2.19
N ASP A 157 -15.60 -2.21 3.29
CA ASP A 157 -16.81 -3.03 3.39
C ASP A 157 -18.09 -2.18 3.40
N ARG A 158 -19.26 -2.82 3.46
CA ARG A 158 -20.55 -2.13 3.51
C ARG A 158 -20.76 -1.23 4.74
N ASN A 159 -19.99 -1.44 5.80
CA ASN A 159 -20.00 -0.60 7.01
C ASN A 159 -19.00 0.56 6.90
N GLY A 160 -18.17 0.58 5.86
CA GLY A 160 -17.14 1.58 5.62
C GLY A 160 -15.78 1.24 6.25
N ASN A 161 -15.63 0.03 6.81
CA ASN A 161 -14.37 -0.43 7.41
C ASN A 161 -13.41 -0.94 6.34
N THR A 162 -12.11 -0.74 6.54
CA THR A 162 -11.09 -1.24 5.63
C THR A 162 -10.91 -2.74 5.79
N VAL A 163 -10.92 -3.45 4.65
CA VAL A 163 -10.59 -4.87 4.55
C VAL A 163 -9.38 -5.03 3.64
N ILE A 164 -8.35 -5.71 4.11
CA ILE A 164 -7.28 -6.23 3.27
C ILE A 164 -7.47 -7.73 3.16
N ALA A 165 -7.62 -8.24 1.94
CA ALA A 165 -7.92 -9.64 1.69
C ALA A 165 -7.03 -10.23 0.60
N ARG A 166 -6.73 -11.53 0.73
CA ARG A 166 -6.06 -12.35 -0.26
C ARG A 166 -7.09 -13.09 -1.11
N PHE A 167 -6.84 -13.15 -2.40
CA PHE A 167 -7.61 -13.90 -3.38
C PHE A 167 -6.71 -14.82 -4.21
N HIS A 168 -7.32 -15.69 -4.98
CA HIS A 168 -6.65 -16.56 -5.94
C HIS A 168 -7.32 -16.44 -7.32
N VAL A 169 -6.51 -16.51 -8.39
CA VAL A 169 -7.02 -16.64 -9.75
C VAL A 169 -7.71 -18.00 -9.93
N SER A 170 -8.74 -18.06 -10.76
CA SER A 170 -9.40 -19.33 -11.12
C SER A 170 -8.55 -20.13 -12.14
N ASP A 171 -9.12 -21.22 -12.67
CA ASP A 171 -8.50 -21.96 -13.79
C ASP A 171 -8.41 -21.13 -15.09
N ASP A 172 -9.25 -20.10 -15.23
CA ASP A 172 -9.09 -19.08 -16.27
C ASP A 172 -8.20 -17.95 -15.76
N PRO A 173 -7.02 -17.70 -16.36
CA PRO A 173 -6.11 -16.65 -15.89
C PRO A 173 -6.66 -15.23 -16.01
N ASN A 174 -7.80 -15.05 -16.69
CA ASN A 174 -8.49 -13.77 -16.83
C ASN A 174 -9.66 -13.59 -15.85
N VAL A 175 -9.88 -14.54 -14.95
CA VAL A 175 -11.00 -14.54 -13.98
C VAL A 175 -10.47 -14.98 -12.61
N ALA A 176 -10.64 -14.14 -11.61
CA ALA A 176 -10.37 -14.51 -10.22
C ALA A 176 -11.52 -15.37 -9.67
N ASP A 177 -11.23 -16.16 -8.64
CA ASP A 177 -12.25 -16.86 -7.87
C ASP A 177 -12.74 -16.00 -6.70
N PRO A 178 -13.95 -15.39 -6.75
CA PRO A 178 -14.44 -14.57 -5.64
C PRO A 178 -14.62 -15.36 -4.34
N ALA A 179 -14.87 -16.68 -4.42
CA ALA A 179 -15.04 -17.55 -3.26
C ALA A 179 -13.70 -17.86 -2.55
N SER A 180 -12.56 -17.50 -3.15
CA SER A 180 -11.24 -17.70 -2.56
C SER A 180 -10.86 -16.64 -1.53
N GLU A 181 -11.71 -15.65 -1.29
CA GLU A 181 -11.43 -14.58 -0.35
C GLU A 181 -10.96 -15.09 1.01
N THR A 182 -9.85 -14.55 1.46
CA THR A 182 -9.30 -14.77 2.80
C THR A 182 -8.94 -13.41 3.40
N PRO A 183 -9.74 -12.85 4.32
CA PRO A 183 -9.41 -11.62 5.00
C PRO A 183 -8.09 -11.74 5.78
N LEU A 184 -7.21 -10.76 5.63
CA LEU A 184 -5.98 -10.61 6.38
C LEU A 184 -6.17 -9.63 7.53
N LEU A 185 -6.68 -8.44 7.23
CA LEU A 185 -6.94 -7.37 8.20
C LEU A 185 -8.34 -6.80 8.01
N ASN A 186 -8.98 -6.49 9.14
CA ASN A 186 -10.17 -5.64 9.20
C ASN A 186 -9.85 -4.48 10.13
N VAL A 187 -10.00 -3.25 9.65
CA VAL A 187 -9.68 -2.03 10.41
C VAL A 187 -10.90 -1.12 10.43
N ASP A 188 -11.40 -0.86 11.63
CA ASP A 188 -12.53 0.06 11.83
C ASP A 188 -12.14 1.47 11.36
N GLN A 189 -13.01 2.07 10.54
CA GLN A 189 -12.84 3.42 10.02
C GLN A 189 -13.84 4.38 10.71
N PRO A 190 -13.33 5.37 11.45
CA PRO A 190 -14.21 6.29 12.16
C PRO A 190 -14.97 7.26 11.24
N PHE A 191 -14.45 7.53 10.03
CA PHE A 191 -15.04 8.44 9.06
C PHE A 191 -14.93 7.87 7.63
N PRO A 192 -15.74 8.39 6.68
CA PRO A 192 -15.77 7.87 5.30
C PRO A 192 -14.63 8.40 4.40
N ASN A 193 -13.67 9.12 4.94
CA ASN A 193 -12.54 9.70 4.23
C ASN A 193 -11.21 9.33 4.89
N HIS A 194 -10.09 9.62 4.22
CA HIS A 194 -8.72 9.21 4.57
C HIS A 194 -8.59 7.69 4.68
N ASN A 195 -9.13 6.99 3.70
CA ASN A 195 -9.05 5.53 3.68
C ASN A 195 -7.69 5.02 3.19
N GLY A 196 -6.92 5.84 2.46
CA GLY A 196 -5.69 5.40 1.79
C GLY A 196 -5.96 4.27 0.81
N GLY A 197 -5.46 3.09 1.12
CA GLY A 197 -5.85 1.83 0.47
C GLY A 197 -4.85 1.25 -0.52
N MET A 198 -3.78 1.95 -0.87
CA MET A 198 -2.74 1.41 -1.76
C MET A 198 -2.08 0.18 -1.16
N LEU A 199 -1.84 -0.83 -2.00
CA LEU A 199 -1.06 -2.02 -1.73
C LEU A 199 0.12 -2.13 -2.71
N ALA A 200 1.28 -2.52 -2.22
CA ALA A 200 2.42 -2.89 -3.06
C ALA A 200 3.32 -3.89 -2.33
N PHE A 201 3.99 -4.77 -3.10
CA PHE A 201 5.09 -5.56 -2.55
C PHE A 201 6.38 -4.73 -2.58
N GLY A 202 7.07 -4.71 -1.43
CA GLY A 202 8.39 -4.10 -1.34
C GLY A 202 9.47 -4.99 -1.98
N PRO A 203 10.68 -4.44 -2.19
CA PRO A 203 11.83 -5.20 -2.70
C PRO A 203 12.27 -6.33 -1.78
N ASP A 204 11.83 -6.32 -0.53
CA ASP A 204 12.05 -7.36 0.49
C ASP A 204 11.02 -8.51 0.42
N GLY A 205 10.05 -8.43 -0.49
CA GLY A 205 9.02 -9.44 -0.72
C GLY A 205 7.84 -9.40 0.26
N PHE A 206 7.77 -8.42 1.16
CA PHE A 206 6.62 -8.24 2.04
C PHE A 206 5.53 -7.35 1.41
N LEU A 207 4.29 -7.55 1.84
CA LEU A 207 3.18 -6.71 1.43
C LEU A 207 3.12 -5.44 2.28
N TYR A 208 3.12 -4.29 1.62
CA TYR A 208 2.93 -2.98 2.24
C TYR A 208 1.51 -2.47 1.96
N ALA A 209 0.92 -1.80 2.95
CA ALA A 209 -0.41 -1.20 2.84
C ALA A 209 -0.42 0.20 3.46
N GLY A 210 -0.90 1.19 2.73
CA GLY A 210 -1.11 2.56 3.20
C GLY A 210 -2.51 2.73 3.75
N LEU A 211 -2.63 3.18 5.00
CA LEU A 211 -3.90 3.53 5.64
C LEU A 211 -3.85 4.97 6.14
N GLY A 212 -4.89 5.74 5.84
CA GLY A 212 -5.03 7.10 6.36
C GLY A 212 -5.33 7.14 7.87
N ASP A 213 -5.34 8.34 8.44
CA ASP A 213 -5.55 8.58 9.87
C ASP A 213 -6.98 8.27 10.36
N GLY A 214 -7.86 7.85 9.45
CA GLY A 214 -9.26 7.51 9.72
C GLY A 214 -10.22 8.66 9.49
N GLY A 215 -9.74 9.82 9.03
CA GLY A 215 -10.58 10.87 8.49
C GLY A 215 -10.93 12.01 9.43
N SER A 216 -11.83 12.88 8.96
CA SER A 216 -12.15 14.18 9.55
C SER A 216 -10.98 15.19 9.41
N GLY A 217 -11.06 16.34 10.07
CA GLY A 217 -10.01 17.37 10.04
C GLY A 217 -9.09 17.27 11.26
N GLY A 218 -7.77 17.39 11.04
CA GLY A 218 -6.78 17.53 12.08
C GLY A 218 -6.50 16.30 12.94
N ASP A 219 -6.86 15.10 12.47
CA ASP A 219 -6.64 13.83 13.16
C ASP A 219 -7.23 13.84 14.59
N PRO A 220 -8.55 13.87 14.75
CA PRO A 220 -9.21 14.09 16.06
C PRO A 220 -8.93 12.98 17.08
N PHE A 221 -8.42 11.83 16.63
CA PHE A 221 -8.10 10.69 17.50
C PHE A 221 -6.59 10.52 17.73
N GLY A 222 -5.75 11.36 17.11
CA GLY A 222 -4.29 11.29 17.23
C GLY A 222 -3.69 10.03 16.61
N ASN A 223 -4.34 9.47 15.58
CA ASN A 223 -3.94 8.23 14.95
C ASN A 223 -2.58 8.34 14.26
N GLY A 224 -2.28 9.48 13.62
CA GLY A 224 -1.03 9.69 12.91
C GLY A 224 0.19 9.38 13.79
N GLN A 225 0.25 9.94 15.00
CA GLN A 225 1.37 9.76 15.93
C GLN A 225 1.23 8.53 16.86
N ASN A 226 0.10 7.85 16.87
CA ASN A 226 -0.13 6.70 17.75
C ASN A 226 0.32 5.39 17.09
N THR A 227 1.48 4.86 17.44
CA THR A 227 2.02 3.59 16.91
C THR A 227 1.28 2.31 17.36
N LYS A 228 0.21 2.45 18.17
CA LYS A 228 -0.63 1.34 18.62
C LYS A 228 -1.91 1.17 17.79
N THR A 229 -2.17 2.05 16.83
CA THR A 229 -3.25 1.94 15.85
C THR A 229 -2.68 1.67 14.46
N LEU A 230 -3.47 1.08 13.58
CA LEU A 230 -3.10 0.83 12.19
C LEU A 230 -3.41 2.02 11.26
N LEU A 231 -4.13 3.03 11.77
CA LEU A 231 -4.51 4.22 11.02
C LEU A 231 -3.39 5.27 11.00
N GLY A 232 -3.21 5.97 9.87
CA GLY A 232 -2.14 6.95 9.64
C GLY A 232 -0.76 6.30 9.47
N LYS A 233 -0.70 5.17 8.72
CA LYS A 233 0.45 4.25 8.68
C LYS A 233 0.77 3.73 7.30
N ILE A 234 2.02 3.33 7.13
CA ILE A 234 2.39 2.25 6.22
C ILE A 234 2.54 0.98 7.05
N LEU A 235 1.77 -0.04 6.73
CA LEU A 235 1.84 -1.38 7.32
C LEU A 235 2.75 -2.28 6.48
N ARG A 236 3.33 -3.33 7.10
CA ARG A 236 4.19 -4.31 6.42
C ARG A 236 3.91 -5.70 6.96
N LEU A 237 3.55 -6.64 6.07
CA LEU A 237 3.02 -7.97 6.37
C LEU A 237 3.81 -9.07 5.64
N ASP A 238 4.14 -10.17 6.31
CA ASP A 238 4.67 -11.40 5.71
C ASP A 238 3.49 -12.32 5.35
N VAL A 239 3.04 -12.24 4.11
CA VAL A 239 1.89 -13.03 3.61
C VAL A 239 2.24 -14.45 3.19
N ASP A 240 3.53 -14.79 3.17
CA ASP A 240 4.04 -16.15 2.91
C ASP A 240 4.10 -16.99 4.18
N LYS A 241 3.98 -16.38 5.37
CA LYS A 241 4.05 -17.05 6.67
C LYS A 241 2.87 -16.73 7.56
N GLY A 242 2.67 -17.58 8.56
CA GLY A 242 1.56 -17.42 9.51
C GLY A 242 0.20 -17.84 8.96
N ASN A 243 -0.87 -17.48 9.67
CA ASN A 243 -2.26 -17.70 9.26
C ASN A 243 -3.13 -16.62 9.91
N PRO A 244 -3.63 -15.64 9.14
CA PRO A 244 -3.54 -15.50 7.68
C PRO A 244 -2.22 -14.87 7.19
N TYR A 245 -1.40 -14.24 8.03
CA TYR A 245 -0.08 -13.67 7.75
C TYR A 245 0.80 -13.74 9.00
N ALA A 246 2.06 -13.33 8.89
CA ALA A 246 2.94 -13.08 10.03
C ALA A 246 3.44 -11.63 10.05
N ILE A 247 3.82 -11.15 11.23
CA ILE A 247 4.49 -9.86 11.38
C ILE A 247 5.98 -10.10 11.12
N PRO A 248 6.61 -9.36 10.16
CA PRO A 248 8.05 -9.43 9.95
C PRO A 248 8.82 -9.15 11.24
N ALA A 249 9.84 -9.95 11.53
CA ALA A 249 10.56 -9.89 12.80
C ALA A 249 11.31 -8.57 13.03
N ASP A 250 11.59 -7.85 11.97
CA ASP A 250 12.25 -6.54 11.94
C ASP A 250 11.30 -5.35 11.84
N ASN A 251 9.97 -5.57 11.94
CA ASN A 251 9.03 -4.47 12.11
C ASN A 251 9.31 -3.75 13.44
N PRO A 252 9.44 -2.41 13.43
CA PRO A 252 10.03 -1.66 14.54
C PRO A 252 9.20 -1.68 15.83
N PHE A 253 7.87 -1.90 15.71
CA PHE A 253 6.95 -1.84 16.85
C PHE A 253 6.41 -3.22 17.27
N GLY A 254 6.90 -4.31 16.67
CA GLY A 254 6.42 -5.68 16.93
C GLY A 254 4.95 -5.87 16.52
N SER A 255 4.45 -5.05 15.62
CA SER A 255 3.11 -5.06 15.03
C SER A 255 3.22 -4.89 13.51
N GLU A 256 2.09 -4.77 12.82
CA GLU A 256 2.02 -4.50 11.39
C GLU A 256 2.63 -3.15 10.99
N VAL A 257 2.70 -2.21 11.92
CA VAL A 257 3.17 -0.84 11.68
C VAL A 257 4.65 -0.83 11.28
N TRP A 258 4.94 -0.29 10.08
CA TRP A 258 6.30 -0.11 9.58
C TRP A 258 6.74 1.36 9.60
N ALA A 259 5.84 2.30 9.22
CA ALA A 259 6.05 3.74 9.33
C ALA A 259 4.76 4.43 9.76
N TYR A 260 4.86 5.66 10.28
CA TYR A 260 3.74 6.37 10.89
C TYR A 260 3.82 7.88 10.65
N GLY A 261 2.82 8.60 11.15
CA GLY A 261 2.76 10.05 10.99
C GLY A 261 2.28 10.46 9.60
N LEU A 262 1.39 9.68 9.00
CA LEU A 262 0.75 9.95 7.72
C LEU A 262 -0.70 10.37 7.90
N ARG A 263 -1.20 11.22 7.01
CA ARG A 263 -2.59 11.68 7.02
C ARG A 263 -3.49 10.83 6.13
N ASN A 264 -3.19 10.76 4.85
CA ASN A 264 -3.93 9.99 3.86
C ASN A 264 -2.99 9.59 2.71
N PRO A 265 -2.10 8.61 2.93
CA PRO A 265 -1.17 8.12 1.92
C PRO A 265 -1.96 7.46 0.78
N TRP A 266 -2.40 8.30 -0.19
CA TRP A 266 -3.33 7.89 -1.24
C TRP A 266 -2.69 6.89 -2.19
N ARG A 267 -1.51 7.23 -2.76
CA ARG A 267 -0.71 6.28 -3.54
C ARG A 267 0.74 6.33 -3.08
N PHE A 268 1.32 5.15 -3.02
CA PHE A 268 2.76 4.99 -2.85
C PHE A 268 3.29 3.97 -3.86
N SER A 269 4.57 4.02 -4.14
CA SER A 269 5.23 3.08 -5.05
C SER A 269 6.65 2.82 -4.61
N PHE A 270 7.16 1.63 -4.95
CA PHE A 270 8.58 1.34 -4.89
C PHE A 270 9.18 1.55 -6.28
N ASP A 271 10.28 2.30 -6.37
CA ASP A 271 11.05 2.35 -7.59
C ASP A 271 11.58 0.96 -7.91
N ARG A 272 11.14 0.37 -9.02
CA ARG A 272 11.50 -1.01 -9.42
C ARG A 272 13.00 -1.23 -9.66
N ALA A 273 13.78 -0.16 -9.89
CA ALA A 273 15.21 -0.24 -10.13
C ALA A 273 16.05 -0.07 -8.86
N THR A 274 15.63 0.77 -7.94
CA THR A 274 16.40 1.10 -6.73
C THR A 274 15.80 0.51 -5.46
N GLY A 275 14.49 0.30 -5.43
CA GLY A 275 13.73 -0.10 -4.24
C GLY A 275 13.37 1.06 -3.32
N ASP A 276 13.59 2.29 -3.74
CA ASP A 276 13.22 3.48 -2.98
C ASP A 276 11.71 3.61 -2.87
N LEU A 277 11.21 4.00 -1.68
CA LEU A 277 9.79 4.21 -1.43
C LEU A 277 9.43 5.68 -1.63
N TRP A 278 8.35 5.91 -2.38
CA TRP A 278 7.74 7.20 -2.65
C TRP A 278 6.29 7.18 -2.21
N ILE A 279 5.84 8.20 -1.47
CA ILE A 279 4.47 8.29 -0.94
C ILE A 279 3.90 9.66 -1.31
N GLY A 280 2.67 9.68 -1.85
CA GLY A 280 1.87 10.89 -1.93
C GLY A 280 0.92 10.93 -0.75
N ASP A 281 1.18 11.81 0.22
CA ASP A 281 0.35 11.98 1.40
C ASP A 281 -0.49 13.25 1.28
N VAL A 282 -1.81 13.08 1.29
CA VAL A 282 -2.77 14.18 1.05
C VAL A 282 -2.84 15.08 2.28
N GLY A 283 -2.55 16.36 2.08
CA GLY A 283 -2.55 17.37 3.10
C GLY A 283 -3.93 17.79 3.60
N GLN A 284 -3.96 18.66 4.62
CA GLN A 284 -5.19 19.05 5.29
C GLN A 284 -5.82 20.32 4.69
N ASN A 285 -5.09 21.43 4.69
CA ASN A 285 -5.62 22.73 4.37
C ASN A 285 -4.70 23.59 3.50
N ALA A 286 -3.40 23.33 3.51
CA ALA A 286 -2.41 24.24 2.95
C ALA A 286 -1.37 23.57 2.07
N TRP A 287 -0.94 22.38 2.40
CA TRP A 287 0.21 21.73 1.75
C TRP A 287 -0.09 20.29 1.38
N GLU A 288 0.30 19.93 0.17
CA GLU A 288 0.37 18.56 -0.33
C GLU A 288 1.82 18.12 -0.37
N GLU A 289 2.10 16.82 -0.10
CA GLU A 289 3.49 16.37 0.05
C GLU A 289 3.79 15.06 -0.67
N ILE A 290 5.06 14.94 -1.08
CA ILE A 290 5.67 13.71 -1.56
C ILE A 290 6.79 13.33 -0.59
N ASP A 291 6.61 12.20 0.07
CA ASP A 291 7.60 11.63 0.97
C ASP A 291 8.52 10.64 0.27
N PHE A 292 9.72 10.50 0.79
CA PHE A 292 10.75 9.64 0.25
C PHE A 292 11.49 8.89 1.34
N LEU A 293 11.68 7.58 1.14
CA LEU A 293 12.63 6.79 1.92
C LEU A 293 13.53 5.99 0.97
N PRO A 294 14.86 6.08 1.14
CA PRO A 294 15.78 5.28 0.35
C PRO A 294 15.63 3.79 0.63
N ALA A 295 15.93 2.97 -0.36
CA ALA A 295 15.92 1.52 -0.23
C ALA A 295 16.73 1.04 0.97
N GLY A 296 16.20 0.03 1.68
CA GLY A 296 16.85 -0.50 2.87
C GLY A 296 16.74 0.40 4.11
N SER A 297 15.94 1.45 4.08
CA SER A 297 15.60 2.24 5.27
C SER A 297 15.00 1.33 6.34
N PRO A 298 15.43 1.45 7.61
CA PRO A 298 14.78 0.73 8.69
C PRO A 298 13.33 1.23 8.87
N GLY A 299 12.46 0.38 9.38
CA GLY A 299 11.14 0.81 9.81
C GLY A 299 11.21 1.85 10.94
N GLY A 300 10.09 2.51 11.23
CA GLY A 300 9.96 3.49 12.31
C GLY A 300 10.04 4.94 11.84
N ALA A 301 10.09 5.20 10.53
CA ALA A 301 10.02 6.56 9.99
C ALA A 301 8.73 7.27 10.44
N ASN A 302 8.88 8.53 10.90
CA ASN A 302 7.78 9.41 11.27
C ASN A 302 7.69 10.57 10.26
N PHE A 303 6.62 10.63 9.48
CA PHE A 303 6.37 11.66 8.47
C PHE A 303 5.72 12.93 9.04
N GLY A 304 5.40 12.96 10.32
CA GLY A 304 5.10 14.17 11.07
C GLY A 304 3.63 14.52 11.26
N TRP A 305 2.69 13.96 10.49
CA TRP A 305 1.27 14.22 10.72
C TRP A 305 0.82 13.68 12.09
N ASN A 306 0.10 14.43 12.95
CA ASN A 306 -0.48 15.76 12.75
C ASN A 306 0.32 16.88 13.48
N LEU A 307 1.60 16.69 13.71
CA LEU A 307 2.46 17.75 14.27
C LEU A 307 2.75 18.81 13.20
N ILE A 308 3.00 18.34 11.98
CA ILE A 308 3.29 19.18 10.81
C ILE A 308 2.35 18.80 9.65
N GLU A 309 2.20 19.70 8.67
CA GLU A 309 1.58 19.52 7.36
C GLU A 309 2.63 19.94 6.33
N GLY A 310 3.10 19.01 5.48
CA GLY A 310 4.32 19.24 4.72
C GLY A 310 5.52 19.47 5.63
N SER A 311 6.31 20.48 5.36
CA SER A 311 7.42 20.92 6.22
C SER A 311 7.03 22.00 7.25
N HIS A 312 5.70 22.26 7.42
CA HIS A 312 5.17 23.39 8.17
C HIS A 312 4.52 22.98 9.49
N PRO A 313 4.69 23.74 10.60
CA PRO A 313 3.99 23.47 11.85
C PRO A 313 2.46 23.45 11.67
N TYR A 314 1.80 22.41 12.22
CA TYR A 314 0.33 22.30 12.25
C TYR A 314 -0.20 22.26 13.69
N ASN A 315 -0.16 21.14 14.39
CA ASN A 315 -0.52 21.02 15.81
C ASN A 315 0.72 20.88 16.72
N GLY A 316 1.91 20.98 16.20
CA GLY A 316 3.18 20.86 16.91
C GLY A 316 4.28 21.67 16.23
N GLU A 317 5.51 21.36 16.58
CA GLU A 317 6.71 21.95 16.01
C GLU A 317 7.44 20.94 15.15
N VAL A 318 8.18 21.42 14.15
CA VAL A 318 9.08 20.57 13.35
C VAL A 318 10.18 20.01 14.24
N GLN A 319 10.24 18.71 14.40
CA GLN A 319 11.24 18.02 15.22
C GLN A 319 12.35 17.43 14.35
N PRO A 320 13.59 17.31 14.86
CA PRO A 320 14.73 16.88 14.05
C PRO A 320 14.69 15.42 13.57
N ASP A 321 13.84 14.60 14.17
CA ASP A 321 13.67 13.17 13.84
C ASP A 321 12.51 12.90 12.89
N LEU A 322 11.77 13.93 12.46
CA LEU A 322 10.74 13.80 11.44
C LEU A 322 11.38 13.67 10.05
N ILE A 323 10.76 12.85 9.23
CA ILE A 323 11.07 12.77 7.80
C ILE A 323 10.30 13.91 7.11
N LEU A 324 11.03 14.87 6.59
CA LEU A 324 10.45 15.98 5.83
C LEU A 324 10.24 15.55 4.37
N PRO A 325 9.22 16.09 3.69
CA PRO A 325 8.91 15.73 2.31
C PRO A 325 10.06 16.04 1.34
N ALA A 326 10.20 15.21 0.31
CA ALA A 326 11.09 15.44 -0.82
C ALA A 326 10.57 16.57 -1.73
N ALA A 327 9.26 16.75 -1.79
CA ALA A 327 8.60 17.86 -2.45
C ALA A 327 7.26 18.17 -1.77
N GLU A 328 6.90 19.44 -1.80
CA GLU A 328 5.59 19.92 -1.35
C GLU A 328 5.08 21.02 -2.29
N TYR A 329 3.77 21.22 -2.31
CA TYR A 329 3.16 22.34 -3.02
C TYR A 329 1.93 22.86 -2.27
N SER A 330 1.67 24.15 -2.41
CA SER A 330 0.61 24.86 -1.70
C SER A 330 -0.74 24.71 -2.40
N HIS A 331 -1.84 24.66 -1.64
CA HIS A 331 -3.19 24.78 -2.15
C HIS A 331 -3.44 26.13 -2.86
N GLU A 332 -2.67 27.18 -2.51
CA GLU A 332 -2.73 28.49 -3.20
C GLU A 332 -2.29 28.39 -4.67
N GLU A 333 -1.53 27.36 -5.04
CA GLU A 333 -1.13 27.07 -6.43
C GLU A 333 -2.20 26.33 -7.24
N GLY A 334 -3.38 26.10 -6.63
CA GLY A 334 -4.54 25.50 -7.27
C GLY A 334 -4.64 23.97 -7.13
N GLY A 335 -3.72 23.34 -6.38
CA GLY A 335 -3.83 21.94 -5.98
C GLY A 335 -4.77 21.73 -4.81
N CYS A 336 -5.16 20.49 -4.55
CA CYS A 336 -6.00 20.15 -3.39
C CYS A 336 -5.83 18.72 -2.88
N SER A 337 -5.17 17.85 -3.64
CA SER A 337 -5.03 16.46 -3.27
C SER A 337 -3.96 15.80 -4.14
N VAL A 338 -2.79 15.58 -3.56
CA VAL A 338 -1.72 14.85 -4.22
C VAL A 338 -2.16 13.41 -4.46
N THR A 339 -1.93 12.94 -5.68
CA THR A 339 -2.25 11.55 -6.03
C THR A 339 -1.09 10.59 -5.70
N GLY A 340 0.15 11.09 -5.67
CA GLY A 340 1.35 10.26 -5.70
C GLY A 340 1.71 9.88 -7.14
N GLY A 341 2.56 8.87 -7.33
CA GLY A 341 3.07 8.56 -8.66
C GLY A 341 4.05 7.40 -8.74
N TYR A 342 4.85 7.39 -9.83
CA TYR A 342 5.86 6.36 -10.12
C TYR A 342 7.14 6.96 -10.69
N VAL A 343 8.28 6.34 -10.37
CA VAL A 343 9.54 6.63 -11.07
C VAL A 343 9.47 6.01 -12.47
N TYR A 344 9.68 6.81 -13.50
CA TYR A 344 9.69 6.29 -14.87
C TYR A 344 10.90 5.37 -15.07
N ARG A 345 10.64 4.12 -15.51
CA ARG A 345 11.64 3.09 -15.78
C ARG A 345 11.43 2.40 -17.12
N GLY A 346 10.50 2.90 -17.94
CA GLY A 346 10.24 2.39 -19.29
C GLY A 346 11.39 2.64 -20.26
N ALA A 347 11.51 1.78 -21.26
CA ALA A 347 12.54 1.90 -22.28
C ALA A 347 12.14 2.81 -23.46
N ALA A 348 10.84 3.11 -23.60
CA ALA A 348 10.35 3.90 -24.73
C ALA A 348 10.79 5.38 -24.68
N LEU A 349 10.96 5.92 -23.46
CA LEU A 349 11.32 7.32 -23.25
C LEU A 349 12.56 7.43 -22.34
N PRO A 350 13.76 7.12 -22.86
CA PRO A 350 14.98 7.07 -22.04
C PRO A 350 15.33 8.41 -21.36
N GLU A 351 14.82 9.53 -21.87
CA GLU A 351 15.01 10.85 -21.29
C GLU A 351 14.26 11.05 -19.96
N TRP A 352 13.23 10.24 -19.70
CA TRP A 352 12.44 10.26 -18.47
C TRP A 352 12.97 9.31 -17.38
N GLN A 353 13.96 8.48 -17.70
CA GLN A 353 14.53 7.51 -16.78
C GLN A 353 14.97 8.14 -15.45
N GLY A 354 14.42 7.63 -14.36
CA GLY A 354 14.75 8.08 -13.00
C GLY A 354 13.99 9.31 -12.53
N ILE A 355 13.07 9.85 -13.33
CA ILE A 355 12.20 10.95 -12.92
C ILE A 355 10.96 10.35 -12.23
N TYR A 356 10.68 10.76 -10.99
CA TYR A 356 9.41 10.45 -10.33
C TYR A 356 8.34 11.38 -10.87
N LEU A 357 7.31 10.80 -11.49
CA LEU A 357 6.14 11.51 -12.01
C LEU A 357 5.02 11.42 -10.99
N TYR A 358 4.48 12.54 -10.54
CA TYR A 358 3.35 12.60 -9.62
C TYR A 358 2.33 13.65 -10.04
N GLY A 359 1.11 13.57 -9.54
CA GLY A 359 0.03 14.45 -9.96
C GLY A 359 -0.87 14.92 -8.84
N ASP A 360 -1.73 15.88 -9.17
CA ASP A 360 -2.78 16.40 -8.31
C ASP A 360 -4.17 16.17 -8.93
N TYR A 361 -5.09 15.72 -8.11
CA TYR A 361 -6.45 15.38 -8.50
C TYR A 361 -7.27 16.57 -9.00
N CYS A 362 -7.12 17.74 -8.36
CA CYS A 362 -7.93 18.92 -8.65
C CYS A 362 -7.43 19.70 -9.86
N SER A 363 -6.14 19.99 -9.86
CA SER A 363 -5.53 20.83 -10.90
C SER A 363 -5.24 20.05 -12.19
N GLY A 364 -5.07 18.70 -12.08
CA GLY A 364 -4.63 17.87 -13.19
C GLY A 364 -3.19 18.17 -13.62
N LYS A 365 -2.42 18.86 -12.79
CA LYS A 365 -0.99 19.05 -13.01
C LYS A 365 -0.25 17.75 -12.78
N VAL A 366 0.82 17.53 -13.56
CA VAL A 366 1.78 16.46 -13.36
C VAL A 366 3.16 17.07 -13.23
N TRP A 367 3.82 16.76 -12.14
CA TRP A 367 5.20 17.17 -11.87
C TRP A 367 6.19 16.05 -12.16
N GLY A 368 7.41 16.42 -12.51
CA GLY A 368 8.58 15.57 -12.40
C GLY A 368 9.37 15.95 -11.16
N LEU A 369 9.91 14.96 -10.44
CA LEU A 369 10.76 15.15 -9.27
C LEU A 369 12.05 14.36 -9.46
N ILE A 370 13.20 15.04 -9.25
CA ILE A 370 14.54 14.44 -9.31
C ILE A 370 15.37 14.87 -8.11
N HIS A 371 16.32 14.03 -7.75
CA HIS A 371 17.36 14.39 -6.76
C HIS A 371 18.69 14.63 -7.48
N SER A 372 19.28 15.80 -7.26
CA SER A 372 20.55 16.20 -7.86
C SER A 372 21.56 16.62 -6.78
N THR A 373 22.75 17.00 -7.18
CA THR A 373 23.75 17.56 -6.26
C THR A 373 23.29 18.84 -5.53
N GLY A 374 22.24 19.51 -6.06
CA GLY A 374 21.60 20.68 -5.46
C GLY A 374 20.41 20.35 -4.54
N GLY A 375 20.12 19.09 -4.30
CA GLY A 375 18.95 18.61 -3.56
C GLY A 375 17.78 18.23 -4.47
N TRP A 376 16.59 18.18 -3.90
CA TRP A 376 15.35 17.86 -4.60
C TRP A 376 14.94 19.01 -5.55
N GLN A 377 14.51 18.65 -6.74
CA GLN A 377 13.98 19.57 -7.75
C GLN A 377 12.66 19.04 -8.28
N SER A 378 11.60 19.82 -8.09
CA SER A 378 10.25 19.53 -8.62
C SER A 378 9.86 20.59 -9.65
N GLN A 379 9.26 20.14 -10.76
CA GLN A 379 8.82 21.04 -11.84
C GLN A 379 7.55 20.47 -12.49
N VAL A 380 6.56 21.34 -12.75
CA VAL A 380 5.38 21.00 -13.55
C VAL A 380 5.84 20.63 -14.97
N GLN A 381 5.46 19.43 -15.40
CA GLN A 381 5.74 18.91 -16.73
C GLN A 381 4.51 18.99 -17.63
N PHE A 382 3.32 18.74 -17.07
CA PHE A 382 2.07 18.75 -17.83
C PHE A 382 0.94 19.39 -17.03
N GLU A 383 0.03 20.05 -17.78
CA GLU A 383 -1.29 20.49 -17.31
C GLU A 383 -2.34 19.71 -18.12
N THR A 384 -2.83 18.59 -17.56
CA THR A 384 -3.65 17.63 -18.31
C THR A 384 -5.12 17.99 -18.34
N GLY A 385 -5.60 18.70 -17.32
CA GLY A 385 -7.04 18.93 -17.07
C GLY A 385 -7.79 17.67 -16.62
N PHE A 386 -7.08 16.58 -16.27
CA PHE A 386 -7.68 15.34 -15.76
C PHE A 386 -7.97 15.45 -14.26
N SER A 387 -8.96 14.69 -13.79
CA SER A 387 -9.09 14.38 -12.37
C SER A 387 -8.22 13.12 -12.09
N ILE A 388 -6.93 13.36 -11.83
CA ILE A 388 -5.94 12.28 -11.69
C ILE A 388 -6.22 11.48 -10.42
N SER A 389 -6.76 10.27 -10.57
CA SER A 389 -7.14 9.41 -9.44
C SER A 389 -6.03 8.41 -9.06
N SER A 390 -5.15 8.08 -10.00
CA SER A 390 -4.04 7.16 -9.76
C SER A 390 -3.00 7.27 -10.87
N PHE A 391 -1.82 6.78 -10.55
CA PHE A 391 -0.80 6.36 -11.52
C PHE A 391 -0.67 4.84 -11.48
N GLY A 392 0.01 4.29 -12.48
CA GLY A 392 0.43 2.91 -12.54
C GLY A 392 1.56 2.73 -13.52
N GLU A 393 2.16 1.55 -13.52
CA GLU A 393 3.17 1.17 -14.52
C GLU A 393 2.86 -0.20 -15.11
N ASP A 394 3.29 -0.45 -16.35
CA ASP A 394 3.25 -1.78 -16.92
C ASP A 394 4.51 -2.60 -16.59
N GLU A 395 4.56 -3.85 -17.08
CA GLU A 395 5.71 -4.73 -16.85
C GLU A 395 7.01 -4.18 -17.46
N ALA A 396 6.91 -3.33 -18.48
CA ALA A 396 8.05 -2.68 -19.11
C ALA A 396 8.50 -1.40 -18.38
N GLY A 397 7.73 -0.91 -17.38
CA GLY A 397 8.01 0.31 -16.64
C GLY A 397 7.52 1.59 -17.31
N GLU A 398 6.64 1.47 -18.31
CA GLU A 398 5.95 2.61 -18.92
C GLU A 398 4.87 3.11 -17.94
N VAL A 399 4.72 4.42 -17.81
CA VAL A 399 3.85 5.04 -16.80
C VAL A 399 2.50 5.45 -17.39
N TYR A 400 1.46 5.20 -16.61
CA TYR A 400 0.05 5.46 -16.93
C TYR A 400 -0.60 6.37 -15.90
N ILE A 401 -1.63 7.12 -16.34
CA ILE A 401 -2.54 7.90 -15.49
C ILE A 401 -3.95 7.33 -15.60
N ALA A 402 -4.61 7.14 -14.46
CA ALA A 402 -6.05 6.97 -14.38
C ALA A 402 -6.72 8.33 -14.17
N ASN A 403 -7.63 8.66 -15.08
CA ASN A 403 -8.53 9.80 -14.94
C ASN A 403 -9.87 9.30 -14.39
N LEU A 404 -10.29 9.79 -13.22
CA LEU A 404 -11.51 9.38 -12.54
C LEU A 404 -12.77 9.47 -13.42
N GLN A 405 -12.71 10.30 -14.46
CA GLN A 405 -13.82 10.48 -15.42
C GLN A 405 -13.98 9.29 -16.40
N GLY A 406 -13.13 8.27 -16.31
CA GLY A 406 -13.33 6.99 -17.03
C GLY A 406 -12.33 6.66 -18.11
N SER A 407 -11.14 7.21 -18.07
CA SER A 407 -10.11 6.97 -19.09
C SER A 407 -8.75 6.68 -18.48
N ILE A 408 -7.93 5.93 -19.22
CA ILE A 408 -6.52 5.66 -18.92
C ILE A 408 -5.65 6.25 -20.01
N TYR A 409 -4.53 6.84 -19.63
CA TYR A 409 -3.56 7.44 -20.53
C TYR A 409 -2.17 6.90 -20.27
N ARG A 410 -1.32 6.85 -21.29
CA ARG A 410 0.10 6.52 -21.19
C ARG A 410 0.96 7.70 -21.65
N LEU A 411 2.11 7.88 -20.99
CA LEU A 411 3.09 8.87 -21.43
C LEU A 411 3.76 8.41 -22.74
N GLU A 412 3.71 9.24 -23.78
CA GLU A 412 4.26 8.94 -25.11
C GLU A 412 4.95 10.17 -25.72
N ARG A 413 5.83 9.91 -26.69
CA ARG A 413 6.36 10.97 -27.57
C ARG A 413 5.28 11.36 -28.59
N LYS A 414 5.15 12.66 -28.89
CA LYS A 414 4.24 13.20 -29.94
C LYS A 414 4.69 12.80 -31.33
#